data_28500ae86142e507f5eb94db1b9748b5
#
_entry.id   28500ae86142e507f5eb94db1b9748b5
#
_cell.length_a   1.000
_cell.length_b   1.000
_cell.length_c   1.000
_cell.angle_alpha   90.00
_cell.angle_beta   90.00
_cell.angle_gamma   90.00
#
_symmetry.space_group_name_H-M   'P 1'
#
loop_
_entity.id
_entity.type
_entity.pdbx_description
1 polymer ?
#
loop_
_entity_poly.entity_id
_entity_poly.type
_entity_poly.pdbx_seq_one_letter_code
_entity_poly.pdbx_strand_id
1 'polypeptide(L)'
;MSGQFLREMRLRKSAEFRRVFSAQNSVADDVLVVYALPNELSHARLGTCVSRKNGNAVCRNRWKRLIRESFRRQQGRVPEGFDYVVLPRQGASPDADRVANSMVRLMASAAQRSQRQREG
;
A
#
# COMPACT_ATOMS: atom_id res chain seq x y z
N MET A 1 -14.53 9.35 11.81
CA MET A 1 -14.24 8.16 12.59
C MET A 1 -13.13 7.36 11.92
N SER A 2 -12.08 7.08 12.64
CA SER A 2 -10.99 6.29 12.11
C SER A 2 -11.40 4.83 11.94
N GLY A 3 -10.70 4.10 11.11
CA GLY A 3 -10.90 2.68 10.96
C GLY A 3 -11.89 2.26 9.88
N GLN A 4 -12.36 3.18 9.05
CA GLN A 4 -13.18 2.84 7.90
C GLN A 4 -12.32 2.77 6.64
N PHE A 5 -12.63 1.81 5.78
CA PHE A 5 -12.01 1.72 4.46
C PHE A 5 -13.08 2.02 3.42
N LEU A 6 -13.27 3.30 3.19
CA LEU A 6 -14.31 3.80 2.33
C LEU A 6 -14.00 3.56 0.86
N ARG A 7 -15.04 3.60 0.03
CA ARG A 7 -14.93 3.38 -1.40
C ARG A 7 -13.93 4.34 -2.06
N GLU A 8 -13.96 5.60 -1.68
CA GLU A 8 -13.06 6.61 -2.23
C GLU A 8 -11.59 6.43 -1.80
N MET A 9 -11.34 5.52 -0.87
CA MET A 9 -9.99 5.21 -0.42
C MET A 9 -9.36 4.05 -1.19
N ARG A 10 -10.04 3.53 -2.20
CA ARG A 10 -9.56 2.40 -2.99
C ARG A 10 -9.14 2.83 -4.38
N LEU A 11 -8.00 2.33 -4.81
CA LEU A 11 -7.64 2.35 -6.22
C LEU A 11 -8.34 1.19 -6.90
N ARG A 12 -8.98 1.44 -8.03
CA ARG A 12 -9.79 0.45 -8.72
C ARG A 12 -9.42 0.26 -10.17
N LYS A 13 -9.11 1.35 -10.88
CA LYS A 13 -8.91 1.32 -12.31
C LYS A 13 -7.47 0.98 -12.65
N SER A 14 -7.26 0.22 -13.71
CA SER A 14 -5.92 -0.12 -14.16
C SER A 14 -5.05 1.11 -14.39
N ALA A 15 -5.66 2.19 -14.89
CA ALA A 15 -4.92 3.43 -15.14
C ALA A 15 -4.37 4.03 -13.85
N GLU A 16 -5.12 3.91 -12.73
CA GLU A 16 -4.65 4.41 -11.44
C GLU A 16 -3.42 3.64 -10.96
N PHE A 17 -3.45 2.31 -11.10
CA PHE A 17 -2.31 1.48 -10.74
C PHE A 17 -1.10 1.79 -11.63
N ARG A 18 -1.30 1.94 -12.93
CA ARG A 18 -0.21 2.26 -13.86
C ARG A 18 0.46 3.58 -13.51
N ARG A 19 -0.33 4.59 -13.13
CA ARG A 19 0.24 5.89 -12.71
C ARG A 19 1.19 5.73 -11.53
N VAL A 20 0.77 4.97 -10.53
CA VAL A 20 1.60 4.77 -9.33
C VAL A 20 2.88 4.01 -9.69
N PHE A 21 2.77 2.93 -10.47
CA PHE A 21 3.94 2.18 -10.89
C PHE A 21 4.89 3.01 -11.76
N SER A 22 4.35 3.86 -12.62
CA SER A 22 5.16 4.69 -13.53
C SER A 22 6.03 5.69 -12.79
N ALA A 23 5.62 6.11 -11.61
CA ALA A 23 6.41 7.03 -10.79
C ALA A 23 7.70 6.39 -10.28
N GLN A 24 7.79 5.06 -10.30
CA GLN A 24 8.98 4.30 -9.89
C GLN A 24 9.48 4.65 -8.50
N ASN A 25 8.57 5.06 -7.62
CA ASN A 25 8.89 5.37 -6.24
C ASN A 25 8.42 4.22 -5.36
N SER A 26 9.32 3.32 -5.04
CA SER A 26 8.98 2.17 -4.21
C SER A 26 10.03 1.96 -3.12
N VAL A 27 9.56 1.40 -2.02
CA VAL A 27 10.41 0.92 -0.93
C VAL A 27 9.94 -0.48 -0.55
N ALA A 28 10.81 -1.26 0.04
CA ALA A 28 10.49 -2.64 0.35
C ALA A 28 11.23 -3.11 1.60
N ASP A 29 10.65 -4.10 2.25
CA ASP A 29 11.34 -4.91 3.26
C ASP A 29 11.14 -6.38 2.89
N ASP A 30 11.28 -7.29 3.84
CA ASP A 30 11.13 -8.72 3.56
C ASP A 30 9.66 -9.17 3.53
N VAL A 31 8.72 -8.28 3.81
CA VAL A 31 7.29 -8.59 3.85
C VAL A 31 6.53 -8.00 2.68
N LEU A 32 6.74 -6.72 2.40
CA LEU A 32 5.96 -5.95 1.43
C LEU A 32 6.84 -5.10 0.52
N VAL A 33 6.27 -4.74 -0.63
CA VAL A 33 6.76 -3.65 -1.47
C VAL A 33 5.66 -2.60 -1.50
N VAL A 34 6.02 -1.33 -1.30
CA VAL A 34 5.06 -0.22 -1.31
C VAL A 34 5.49 0.83 -2.32
N TYR A 35 4.60 1.14 -3.25
CA TYR A 35 4.74 2.25 -4.18
C TYR A 35 3.90 3.42 -3.69
N ALA A 36 4.36 4.66 -3.90
CA ALA A 36 3.61 5.84 -3.52
C ALA A 36 3.70 6.93 -4.59
N LEU A 37 2.59 7.62 -4.79
CA LEU A 37 2.49 8.75 -5.71
C LEU A 37 1.56 9.79 -5.08
N PRO A 38 1.94 11.08 -5.06
CA PRO A 38 1.03 12.13 -4.57
C PRO A 38 -0.27 12.14 -5.39
N ASN A 39 -1.40 12.27 -4.70
CA ASN A 39 -2.72 12.24 -5.34
C ASN A 39 -3.48 13.56 -5.27
N GLU A 40 -2.93 14.56 -4.57
CA GLU A 40 -3.54 15.87 -4.39
C GLU A 40 -4.91 15.83 -3.70
N LEU A 41 -5.17 14.75 -2.97
CA LEU A 41 -6.37 14.60 -2.17
C LEU A 41 -6.02 14.81 -0.70
N SER A 42 -7.05 14.95 0.13
CA SER A 42 -6.85 15.10 1.57
C SER A 42 -6.75 13.76 2.30
N HIS A 43 -6.79 12.65 1.57
CA HIS A 43 -6.74 11.32 2.16
C HIS A 43 -5.84 10.40 1.33
N ALA A 44 -5.42 9.31 1.94
CA ALA A 44 -4.66 8.28 1.26
C ALA A 44 -5.60 7.30 0.55
N ARG A 45 -5.14 6.77 -0.58
CA ARG A 45 -5.85 5.69 -1.26
C ARG A 45 -4.96 4.46 -1.36
N LEU A 46 -5.58 3.29 -1.32
CA LEU A 46 -4.88 2.01 -1.29
C LEU A 46 -5.27 1.13 -2.47
N GLY A 47 -4.27 0.62 -3.17
CA GLY A 47 -4.45 -0.47 -4.11
C GLY A 47 -3.62 -1.66 -3.65
N THR A 48 -4.16 -2.86 -3.80
CA THR A 48 -3.43 -4.09 -3.51
C THR A 48 -3.14 -4.80 -4.83
N CYS A 49 -1.93 -5.34 -4.94
CA CYS A 49 -1.54 -6.09 -6.12
C CYS A 49 -0.98 -7.44 -5.66
N VAL A 50 -1.83 -8.46 -5.71
CA VAL A 50 -1.50 -9.81 -5.26
C VAL A 50 -1.65 -10.75 -6.45
N SER A 51 -0.58 -11.46 -6.79
CA SER A 51 -0.54 -12.31 -7.97
C SER A 51 -0.42 -13.78 -7.60
N ARG A 52 -0.43 -14.63 -8.63
CA ARG A 52 -0.26 -16.07 -8.46
C ARG A 52 1.06 -16.44 -7.77
N LYS A 53 2.05 -15.56 -7.83
CA LYS A 53 3.33 -15.76 -7.13
C LYS A 53 3.15 -15.73 -5.62
N ASN A 54 2.05 -15.19 -5.13
CA ASN A 54 1.76 -15.08 -3.71
C ASN A 54 0.91 -16.25 -3.19
N GLY A 55 0.77 -17.31 -3.98
CA GLY A 55 0.09 -18.53 -3.56
C GLY A 55 -1.22 -18.77 -4.28
N ASN A 56 -1.98 -19.74 -3.77
CA ASN A 56 -3.28 -20.09 -4.33
C ASN A 56 -4.33 -19.04 -3.98
N ALA A 57 -5.58 -19.23 -4.45
CA ALA A 57 -6.64 -18.25 -4.27
C ALA A 57 -6.92 -17.94 -2.80
N VAL A 58 -6.88 -18.96 -1.94
CA VAL A 58 -7.11 -18.77 -0.51
C VAL A 58 -6.03 -17.89 0.10
N CYS A 59 -4.78 -18.17 -0.21
CA CYS A 59 -3.65 -17.40 0.28
C CYS A 59 -3.69 -15.96 -0.23
N ARG A 60 -3.99 -15.79 -1.53
CA ARG A 60 -4.08 -14.44 -2.11
C ARG A 60 -5.19 -13.62 -1.49
N ASN A 61 -6.35 -14.23 -1.21
CA ASN A 61 -7.45 -13.53 -0.56
C ASN A 61 -7.06 -13.13 0.87
N ARG A 62 -6.33 -13.98 1.56
CA ARG A 62 -5.84 -13.68 2.90
C ARG A 62 -4.89 -12.48 2.88
N TRP A 63 -3.96 -12.41 1.90
CA TRP A 63 -3.08 -11.27 1.73
C TRP A 63 -3.86 -9.97 1.52
N LYS A 64 -4.84 -10.00 0.62
CA LYS A 64 -5.65 -8.81 0.34
C LYS A 64 -6.39 -8.34 1.58
N ARG A 65 -6.96 -9.28 2.34
CA ARG A 65 -7.68 -8.96 3.57
C ARG A 65 -6.75 -8.33 4.59
N LEU A 66 -5.58 -8.92 4.80
CA LEU A 66 -4.63 -8.40 5.78
C LEU A 66 -4.16 -7.00 5.44
N ILE A 67 -3.86 -6.76 4.18
CA ILE A 67 -3.40 -5.44 3.73
C ILE A 67 -4.51 -4.41 3.92
N ARG A 68 -5.73 -4.70 3.50
CA ARG A 68 -6.87 -3.78 3.65
C ARG A 68 -7.19 -3.52 5.11
N GLU A 69 -7.20 -4.57 5.93
CA GLU A 69 -7.50 -4.45 7.35
C GLU A 69 -6.44 -3.63 8.07
N SER A 70 -5.17 -3.86 7.75
CA SER A 70 -4.09 -3.08 8.31
C SER A 70 -4.22 -1.60 7.94
N PHE A 71 -4.51 -1.31 6.67
CA PHE A 71 -4.70 0.06 6.22
C PHE A 71 -5.86 0.74 6.96
N ARG A 72 -6.98 0.02 7.08
CA ARG A 72 -8.17 0.53 7.76
C ARG A 72 -7.85 0.93 9.20
N ARG A 73 -7.11 0.08 9.91
CA ARG A 73 -6.80 0.30 11.33
C ARG A 73 -5.77 1.39 11.56
N GLN A 74 -4.93 1.64 10.58
CA GLN A 74 -3.76 2.51 10.76
C GLN A 74 -3.80 3.78 9.93
N GLN A 75 -5.00 4.20 9.50
CA GLN A 75 -5.15 5.40 8.66
C GLN A 75 -4.52 6.63 9.28
N GLY A 76 -4.62 6.78 10.60
CA GLY A 76 -4.05 7.92 11.29
C GLY A 76 -2.53 7.89 11.40
N ARG A 77 -1.89 6.80 11.00
CA ARG A 77 -0.44 6.64 11.09
C ARG A 77 0.26 6.67 9.73
N VAL A 78 -0.50 6.73 8.65
CA VAL A 78 0.10 6.76 7.32
C VAL A 78 -0.07 8.16 6.72
N PRO A 79 0.92 8.65 5.95
CA PRO A 79 0.80 9.97 5.34
C PRO A 79 -0.39 10.05 4.39
N GLU A 80 -1.15 11.13 4.51
CA GLU A 80 -2.27 11.42 3.62
C GLU A 80 -1.77 12.03 2.32
N GLY A 81 -2.65 12.09 1.32
CA GLY A 81 -2.34 12.74 0.06
C GLY A 81 -1.53 11.91 -0.89
N PHE A 82 -1.52 10.60 -0.71
CA PHE A 82 -0.78 9.66 -1.58
C PHE A 82 -1.67 8.51 -2.01
N ASP A 83 -1.45 8.04 -3.23
CA ASP A 83 -1.92 6.74 -3.67
C ASP A 83 -0.82 5.73 -3.40
N TYR A 84 -1.16 4.70 -2.65
CA TYR A 84 -0.22 3.61 -2.33
C TYR A 84 -0.64 2.34 -3.05
N VAL A 85 0.31 1.64 -3.63
CA VAL A 85 0.09 0.27 -4.12
C VAL A 85 0.98 -0.66 -3.32
N VAL A 86 0.38 -1.66 -2.71
CA VAL A 86 1.06 -2.58 -1.80
C VAL A 86 1.04 -3.99 -2.41
N LEU A 87 2.23 -4.58 -2.47
CA LEU A 87 2.43 -5.93 -2.99
C LEU A 87 3.13 -6.78 -1.93
N PRO A 88 2.68 -8.02 -1.71
CA PRO A 88 3.46 -8.94 -0.87
C PRO A 88 4.77 -9.31 -1.56
N ARG A 89 5.84 -9.45 -0.78
CA ARG A 89 7.08 -10.01 -1.30
C ARG A 89 6.90 -11.49 -1.57
N GLN A 90 7.48 -11.96 -2.66
CA GLN A 90 7.45 -13.39 -2.98
C GLN A 90 8.16 -14.16 -1.87
N GLY A 91 7.52 -15.21 -1.37
CA GLY A 91 8.06 -16.02 -0.29
C GLY A 91 7.70 -15.55 1.11
N ALA A 92 7.11 -14.36 1.25
CA ALA A 92 6.67 -13.89 2.55
C ALA A 92 5.40 -14.60 3.00
N SER A 93 5.22 -14.73 4.32
CA SER A 93 4.01 -15.31 4.90
C SER A 93 3.02 -14.22 5.29
N PRO A 94 1.72 -14.46 5.12
CA PRO A 94 0.69 -13.48 5.50
C PRO A 94 0.49 -13.50 7.02
N ASP A 95 1.24 -12.66 7.72
CA ASP A 95 1.19 -12.52 9.17
C ASP A 95 0.68 -11.12 9.49
N ALA A 96 -0.40 -11.02 10.28
CA ALA A 96 -1.09 -9.77 10.53
C ALA A 96 -0.18 -8.71 11.17
N ASP A 97 0.60 -9.10 12.17
CA ASP A 97 1.46 -8.13 12.87
C ASP A 97 2.60 -7.65 11.99
N ARG A 98 3.21 -8.55 11.23
CA ARG A 98 4.30 -8.18 10.34
C ARG A 98 3.80 -7.29 9.21
N VAL A 99 2.63 -7.59 8.65
CA VAL A 99 2.02 -6.75 7.61
C VAL A 99 1.73 -5.36 8.16
N ALA A 100 1.14 -5.28 9.36
CA ALA A 100 0.81 -3.98 9.95
C ALA A 100 2.05 -3.13 10.19
N ASN A 101 3.09 -3.71 10.75
CA ASN A 101 4.33 -2.99 11.04
C ASN A 101 5.02 -2.54 9.74
N SER A 102 5.08 -3.42 8.75
CA SER A 102 5.68 -3.10 7.46
C SER A 102 4.95 -1.98 6.77
N MET A 103 3.61 -2.01 6.76
CA MET A 103 2.82 -1.00 6.06
C MET A 103 3.07 0.40 6.59
N VAL A 104 3.02 0.59 7.90
CA VAL A 104 3.21 1.91 8.49
C VAL A 104 4.60 2.43 8.16
N ARG A 105 5.61 1.61 8.34
CA ARG A 105 7.00 2.00 8.11
C ARG A 105 7.27 2.29 6.63
N LEU A 106 6.82 1.40 5.75
CA LEU A 106 7.09 1.55 4.32
C LEU A 106 6.29 2.68 3.69
N MET A 107 5.04 2.90 4.11
CA MET A 107 4.25 4.01 3.60
C MET A 107 4.86 5.35 3.99
N ALA A 108 5.32 5.48 5.23
CA ALA A 108 6.00 6.69 5.67
C ALA A 108 7.29 6.91 4.86
N SER A 109 8.06 5.86 4.65
CA SER A 109 9.31 5.94 3.90
C SER A 109 9.07 6.29 2.43
N ALA A 110 8.07 5.67 1.80
CA ALA A 110 7.75 5.94 0.40
C ALA A 110 7.25 7.36 0.20
N ALA A 111 6.42 7.85 1.11
CA ALA A 111 5.91 9.23 1.04
C ALA A 111 7.06 10.23 1.20
N GLN A 112 7.96 10.00 2.14
CA GLN A 112 9.10 10.87 2.36
C GLN A 112 10.02 10.89 1.15
N ARG A 113 10.27 9.72 0.55
CA ARG A 113 11.08 9.62 -0.66
C ARG A 113 10.45 10.38 -1.82
N SER A 114 9.12 10.29 -1.97
CA SER A 114 8.39 11.01 -3.01
C SER A 114 8.56 12.52 -2.85
N GLN A 115 8.48 13.03 -1.63
CA GLN A 115 8.64 14.45 -1.36
C GLN A 115 10.05 14.91 -1.69
N ARG A 116 11.07 14.12 -1.36
CA ARG A 116 12.45 14.46 -1.70
C ARG A 116 12.67 14.54 -3.20
N GLN A 117 12.06 13.62 -3.96
CA GLN A 117 12.17 13.63 -5.41
C GLN A 117 11.51 14.88 -6.02
N ARG A 118 10.41 15.35 -5.43
CA ARG A 118 9.75 16.57 -5.89
C ARG A 118 10.54 17.82 -5.57
N GLU A 119 11.22 17.84 -4.45
CA GLU A 119 12.03 18.98 -4.01
C GLU A 119 13.38 19.04 -4.72
N GLY A 120 13.89 17.90 -5.11
CA GLY A 120 15.16 17.77 -5.79
C GLY A 120 15.01 17.83 -7.28
#